data_ae5798ce04c6ef4416060cccde230fa9
#
_entry.id   ae5798ce04c6ef4416060cccde230fa9
#
_cell.length_a   1.000
_cell.length_b   1.000
_cell.length_c   1.000
_cell.angle_alpha   90.00
_cell.angle_beta   90.00
_cell.angle_gamma   90.00
#
_symmetry.space_group_name_H-M   'P 1'
#
loop_
_entity.id
_entity.type
_entity.pdbx_description
1 polymer ?
#
loop_
_entity_poly.entity_id
_entity_poly.type
_entity_poly.pdbx_seq_one_letter_code
_entity_poly.pdbx_strand_id
1 'polypeptide(L)'
;AWCMMMVIIMDKGIITAEELSTRKNAYLIYRTTLAKLSASVTLDGIVPIVLFIIFFVFYWQVAKIPFRRTVWVHILAAVFSVFVVVGYSFAATQSLELIFADYAQMTKAVVSLIGYYGLFLPCIKLCYLAMSRKNVFARAEKAPSGWIAMLMDRRPFLSAFVILLLAWLPYLIAYYPGIFMGDTGAQISQFFQLPNGTSNYLNLISDSQLINNHHPVLHTVLMGTAVKIGKIIGSDNLGIFLYACLQYFCMAAALAYGISYLKKLRMPRWFQGGILAMTALYPVFPRYAVLLSKDTLFSSCVLVFEIFLIKLVREEEAPGKKNAVLFLLTMLGVMMLRQNGLYVVLFSLPVLFLGKDKKRRRKTAMLFAGAIVLYISYTNILFPALDITPGSRREMLSVPFQQTS
;
A
#
# COMPACT_ATOMS: atom_id res chain seq x y z
N ALA A 1 -10.65 -24.47 -13.68
CA ALA A 1 -11.80 -23.88 -14.38
C ALA A 1 -13.06 -23.97 -13.51
N TRP A 2 -13.46 -25.17 -13.07
CA TRP A 2 -14.69 -25.34 -12.26
C TRP A 2 -14.68 -24.50 -10.98
N CYS A 3 -13.66 -24.59 -10.16
CA CYS A 3 -13.58 -23.79 -8.92
C CYS A 3 -13.60 -22.28 -9.20
N MET A 4 -12.97 -21.84 -10.31
CA MET A 4 -12.98 -20.42 -10.66
C MET A 4 -14.34 -19.95 -11.16
N MET A 5 -15.06 -20.80 -11.94
CA MET A 5 -16.45 -20.58 -12.27
C MET A 5 -17.30 -20.45 -11.01
N MET A 6 -17.15 -21.38 -10.05
CA MET A 6 -17.87 -21.37 -8.76
C MET A 6 -17.62 -20.13 -7.94
N VAL A 7 -16.39 -19.57 -7.94
CA VAL A 7 -16.06 -18.30 -7.26
C VAL A 7 -16.93 -17.15 -7.77
N ILE A 8 -17.29 -17.16 -9.06
CA ILE A 8 -18.08 -16.09 -9.69
C ILE A 8 -19.58 -16.29 -9.45
N ILE A 9 -20.07 -17.53 -9.64
CA ILE A 9 -21.52 -17.79 -9.63
C ILE A 9 -22.10 -18.15 -8.26
N MET A 10 -21.26 -18.55 -7.30
CA MET A 10 -21.70 -18.96 -5.98
C MET A 10 -22.05 -17.77 -5.12
N ASP A 11 -23.24 -17.78 -4.51
CA ASP A 11 -23.60 -16.82 -3.47
C ASP A 11 -22.68 -17.02 -2.24
N LYS A 12 -21.98 -15.97 -1.87
CA LYS A 12 -21.01 -15.96 -0.76
C LYS A 12 -21.67 -15.56 0.56
N GLY A 13 -22.89 -15.05 0.52
CA GLY A 13 -23.63 -14.69 1.73
C GLY A 13 -23.96 -15.89 2.61
N ILE A 14 -24.35 -15.59 3.86
CA ILE A 14 -24.83 -16.61 4.80
C ILE A 14 -26.26 -16.92 4.45
N ILE A 15 -26.54 -18.17 4.05
CA ILE A 15 -27.87 -18.63 3.80
C ILE A 15 -28.38 -19.32 5.07
N THR A 16 -29.36 -18.70 5.72
CA THR A 16 -30.08 -19.28 6.84
C THR A 16 -31.02 -20.37 6.32
N ALA A 17 -30.72 -21.63 6.59
CA ALA A 17 -31.72 -22.69 6.48
C ALA A 17 -32.58 -22.64 7.74
N GLU A 18 -33.92 -22.80 7.62
CA GLU A 18 -34.81 -22.98 8.76
C GLU A 18 -34.20 -23.99 9.73
N GLU A 19 -34.19 -23.63 11.03
CA GLU A 19 -33.56 -24.41 12.09
C GLU A 19 -34.18 -25.80 12.15
N LEU A 20 -33.52 -26.78 11.56
CA LEU A 20 -33.79 -28.18 11.80
C LEU A 20 -33.12 -28.60 13.11
N SER A 21 -33.94 -28.60 14.15
CA SER A 21 -33.71 -29.18 15.48
C SER A 21 -32.29 -29.57 15.91
N THR A 22 -31.96 -29.13 17.09
CA THR A 22 -30.74 -29.19 17.91
C THR A 22 -30.06 -30.58 18.13
N ARG A 23 -30.39 -31.65 17.42
CA ARG A 23 -29.67 -32.93 17.51
C ARG A 23 -28.45 -32.92 16.55
N LYS A 24 -27.26 -32.93 17.14
CA LYS A 24 -25.97 -33.10 16.45
C LYS A 24 -25.83 -34.51 15.83
N ASN A 25 -26.62 -34.82 14.81
CA ASN A 25 -26.49 -36.05 14.04
C ASN A 25 -25.69 -35.73 12.76
N ALA A 26 -24.61 -36.47 12.49
CA ALA A 26 -23.75 -36.28 11.32
C ALA A 26 -24.54 -36.27 9.99
N TYR A 27 -25.58 -37.06 9.90
CA TYR A 27 -26.47 -37.07 8.73
C TYR A 27 -27.24 -35.77 8.56
N LEU A 28 -27.67 -35.14 9.64
CA LEU A 28 -28.40 -33.87 9.62
C LEU A 28 -27.45 -32.71 9.22
N ILE A 29 -26.23 -32.75 9.80
CA ILE A 29 -25.17 -31.78 9.41
C ILE A 29 -24.87 -31.88 7.91
N TYR A 30 -24.72 -33.08 7.38
CA TYR A 30 -24.51 -33.31 5.96
C TYR A 30 -25.67 -32.79 5.10
N ARG A 31 -26.92 -33.10 5.44
CA ARG A 31 -28.10 -32.63 4.71
C ARG A 31 -28.25 -31.12 4.72
N THR A 32 -28.08 -30.49 5.88
CA THR A 32 -28.17 -29.01 5.99
C THR A 32 -27.05 -28.32 5.24
N THR A 33 -25.84 -28.85 5.31
CA THR A 33 -24.69 -28.36 4.54
C THR A 33 -24.96 -28.46 3.04
N LEU A 34 -25.44 -29.61 2.58
CA LEU A 34 -25.75 -29.84 1.17
C LEU A 34 -26.87 -28.93 0.67
N ALA A 35 -27.93 -28.75 1.48
CA ALA A 35 -29.05 -27.86 1.16
C ALA A 35 -28.57 -26.40 1.03
N LYS A 36 -27.78 -25.91 1.97
CA LYS A 36 -27.18 -24.58 1.91
C LYS A 36 -26.27 -24.38 0.71
N LEU A 37 -25.45 -25.38 0.38
CA LEU A 37 -24.57 -25.33 -0.79
C LEU A 37 -25.38 -25.35 -2.09
N SER A 38 -26.40 -26.20 -2.20
CA SER A 38 -27.24 -26.24 -3.41
C SER A 38 -28.03 -24.93 -3.61
N ALA A 39 -28.55 -24.34 -2.54
CA ALA A 39 -29.20 -23.03 -2.58
C ALA A 39 -28.27 -21.87 -2.96
N SER A 40 -26.96 -22.00 -2.64
CA SER A 40 -25.97 -20.96 -2.96
C SER A 40 -25.43 -21.01 -4.39
N VAL A 41 -25.76 -22.03 -5.16
CA VAL A 41 -25.25 -22.23 -6.52
C VAL A 41 -26.39 -22.20 -7.53
N THR A 42 -26.44 -21.17 -8.35
CA THR A 42 -27.35 -21.10 -9.49
C THR A 42 -26.64 -21.53 -10.75
N LEU A 43 -26.87 -22.75 -11.21
CA LEU A 43 -26.32 -23.26 -12.46
C LEU A 43 -27.23 -23.02 -13.65
N ASP A 44 -28.29 -22.23 -13.47
CA ASP A 44 -29.27 -21.96 -14.50
C ASP A 44 -28.70 -21.00 -15.56
N GLY A 45 -29.01 -21.31 -16.81
CA GLY A 45 -28.62 -20.49 -17.95
C GLY A 45 -27.26 -20.78 -18.56
N ILE A 46 -26.89 -19.98 -19.54
CA ILE A 46 -25.70 -20.16 -20.36
C ILE A 46 -24.40 -19.65 -19.69
N VAL A 47 -24.53 -18.74 -18.71
CA VAL A 47 -23.41 -18.02 -18.07
C VAL A 47 -22.40 -18.98 -17.43
N PRO A 48 -22.79 -19.96 -16.60
CA PRO A 48 -21.85 -20.92 -16.03
C PRO A 48 -21.07 -21.71 -17.08
N ILE A 49 -21.74 -22.12 -18.16
CA ILE A 49 -21.12 -22.87 -19.25
C ILE A 49 -20.07 -22.02 -19.97
N VAL A 50 -20.43 -20.78 -20.30
CA VAL A 50 -19.52 -19.84 -20.96
C VAL A 50 -18.29 -19.55 -20.06
N LEU A 51 -18.50 -19.30 -18.77
CA LEU A 51 -17.42 -19.07 -17.83
C LEU A 51 -16.51 -20.30 -17.70
N PHE A 52 -17.09 -21.50 -17.64
CA PHE A 52 -16.30 -22.73 -17.61
C PHE A 52 -15.43 -22.88 -18.86
N ILE A 53 -15.98 -22.65 -20.05
CA ILE A 53 -15.24 -22.71 -21.31
C ILE A 53 -14.12 -21.68 -21.34
N ILE A 54 -14.39 -20.42 -20.94
CA ILE A 54 -13.39 -19.36 -20.91
C ILE A 54 -12.21 -19.76 -19.99
N PHE A 55 -12.50 -20.21 -18.76
CA PHE A 55 -11.44 -20.63 -17.85
C PHE A 55 -10.75 -21.91 -18.30
N PHE A 56 -11.47 -22.84 -18.91
CA PHE A 56 -10.87 -24.06 -19.46
C PHE A 56 -9.88 -23.72 -20.57
N VAL A 57 -10.26 -22.88 -21.54
CA VAL A 57 -9.38 -22.44 -22.63
C VAL A 57 -8.19 -21.66 -22.07
N PHE A 58 -8.41 -20.78 -21.12
CA PHE A 58 -7.33 -20.02 -20.46
C PHE A 58 -6.30 -20.97 -19.83
N TYR A 59 -6.75 -21.92 -18.99
CA TYR A 59 -5.83 -22.86 -18.34
C TYR A 59 -5.14 -23.79 -19.34
N TRP A 60 -5.86 -24.22 -20.36
CA TRP A 60 -5.30 -25.02 -21.47
C TRP A 60 -4.15 -24.29 -22.18
N GLN A 61 -4.33 -23.01 -22.47
CA GLN A 61 -3.28 -22.21 -23.12
C GLN A 61 -2.09 -21.96 -22.18
N VAL A 62 -2.34 -21.64 -20.92
CA VAL A 62 -1.26 -21.41 -19.94
C VAL A 62 -0.49 -22.70 -19.64
N ALA A 63 -1.13 -23.87 -19.67
CA ALA A 63 -0.48 -25.15 -19.46
C ALA A 63 0.56 -25.50 -20.56
N LYS A 64 0.38 -25.02 -21.79
CA LYS A 64 1.33 -25.20 -22.90
C LYS A 64 2.62 -24.40 -22.72
N ILE A 65 2.63 -23.41 -21.84
CA ILE A 65 3.78 -22.53 -21.66
C ILE A 65 4.79 -23.23 -20.73
N PRO A 66 6.00 -23.55 -21.20
CA PRO A 66 7.02 -24.18 -20.37
C PRO A 66 7.43 -23.21 -19.26
N PHE A 67 7.35 -23.68 -18.03
CA PHE A 67 7.69 -22.90 -16.85
C PHE A 67 8.53 -23.72 -15.88
N ARG A 68 9.71 -23.23 -15.54
CA ARG A 68 10.51 -23.84 -14.50
C ARG A 68 9.78 -23.75 -13.18
N ARG A 69 9.57 -24.86 -12.49
CA ARG A 69 8.90 -24.90 -11.19
C ARG A 69 9.64 -23.99 -10.21
N THR A 70 8.98 -22.91 -9.82
CA THR A 70 9.51 -21.97 -8.83
C THR A 70 8.57 -21.98 -7.63
N VAL A 71 9.00 -22.56 -6.53
CA VAL A 71 8.22 -22.70 -5.28
C VAL A 71 7.63 -21.35 -4.84
N TRP A 72 8.37 -20.28 -5.00
CA TRP A 72 7.92 -18.93 -4.65
C TRP A 72 6.66 -18.47 -5.37
N VAL A 73 6.45 -18.87 -6.62
CA VAL A 73 5.23 -18.54 -7.38
C VAL A 73 4.01 -19.21 -6.77
N HIS A 74 4.16 -20.46 -6.31
CA HIS A 74 3.10 -21.20 -5.62
C HIS A 74 2.80 -20.60 -4.24
N ILE A 75 3.83 -20.26 -3.47
CA ILE A 75 3.67 -19.60 -2.17
C ILE A 75 2.94 -18.27 -2.34
N LEU A 76 3.35 -17.44 -3.29
CA LEU A 76 2.74 -16.14 -3.52
C LEU A 76 1.28 -16.27 -3.97
N ALA A 77 0.97 -17.23 -4.85
CA ALA A 77 -0.40 -17.51 -5.27
C ALA A 77 -1.28 -17.96 -4.09
N ALA A 78 -0.75 -18.82 -3.21
CA ALA A 78 -1.46 -19.26 -2.02
C ALA A 78 -1.73 -18.10 -1.04
N VAL A 79 -0.72 -17.28 -0.78
CA VAL A 79 -0.84 -16.11 0.11
C VAL A 79 -1.89 -15.12 -0.41
N PHE A 80 -1.87 -14.78 -1.69
CA PHE A 80 -2.89 -13.90 -2.27
C PHE A 80 -4.29 -14.51 -2.21
N SER A 81 -4.42 -15.83 -2.41
CA SER A 81 -5.72 -16.50 -2.31
C SER A 81 -6.30 -16.43 -0.90
N VAL A 82 -5.46 -16.66 0.11
CA VAL A 82 -5.85 -16.51 1.51
C VAL A 82 -6.26 -15.07 1.80
N PHE A 83 -5.47 -14.08 1.39
CA PHE A 83 -5.80 -12.68 1.62
C PHE A 83 -7.10 -12.23 0.96
N VAL A 84 -7.43 -12.76 -0.23
CA VAL A 84 -8.70 -12.42 -0.87
C VAL A 84 -9.87 -13.04 -0.11
N VAL A 85 -9.79 -14.32 0.28
CA VAL A 85 -10.89 -15.00 0.98
C VAL A 85 -11.10 -14.38 2.37
N VAL A 86 -10.04 -14.17 3.13
CA VAL A 86 -10.09 -13.53 4.45
C VAL A 86 -10.53 -12.08 4.32
N GLY A 87 -9.92 -11.31 3.42
CA GLY A 87 -10.23 -9.90 3.20
C GLY A 87 -11.68 -9.68 2.76
N TYR A 88 -12.23 -10.59 1.94
CA TYR A 88 -13.64 -10.53 1.56
C TYR A 88 -14.57 -10.75 2.77
N SER A 89 -14.27 -11.74 3.64
CA SER A 89 -15.05 -11.96 4.87
C SER A 89 -15.05 -10.70 5.74
N PHE A 90 -13.87 -10.14 6.02
CA PHE A 90 -13.78 -8.90 6.81
C PHE A 90 -14.46 -7.71 6.15
N ALA A 91 -14.36 -7.55 4.84
CA ALA A 91 -15.02 -6.45 4.13
C ALA A 91 -16.55 -6.53 4.18
N ALA A 92 -17.11 -7.76 4.17
CA ALA A 92 -18.55 -7.98 4.13
C ALA A 92 -19.21 -8.07 5.51
N THR A 93 -18.54 -8.70 6.49
CA THR A 93 -19.13 -9.00 7.82
C THR A 93 -18.32 -8.45 8.99
N GLN A 94 -17.20 -7.76 8.74
CA GLN A 94 -16.23 -7.32 9.76
C GLN A 94 -15.73 -8.47 10.66
N SER A 95 -15.84 -9.72 10.18
CA SER A 95 -15.50 -10.93 10.92
C SER A 95 -15.02 -12.04 9.99
N LEU A 96 -14.70 -13.21 10.54
CA LEU A 96 -14.41 -14.43 9.77
C LEU A 96 -15.64 -15.31 9.56
N GLU A 97 -16.83 -14.77 9.76
CA GLU A 97 -18.09 -15.50 9.74
C GLU A 97 -18.38 -16.16 8.38
N LEU A 98 -18.05 -15.48 7.26
CA LEU A 98 -18.19 -16.07 5.92
C LEU A 98 -17.22 -17.24 5.66
N ILE A 99 -16.31 -17.50 6.59
CA ILE A 99 -15.38 -18.65 6.50
C ILE A 99 -15.77 -19.75 7.49
N PHE A 100 -16.09 -19.39 8.74
CA PHE A 100 -16.19 -20.35 9.85
C PHE A 100 -17.59 -20.47 10.48
N ALA A 101 -18.62 -19.75 9.99
CA ALA A 101 -19.95 -19.79 10.60
C ALA A 101 -20.56 -21.21 10.61
N ASP A 102 -20.40 -21.94 9.52
CA ASP A 102 -20.88 -23.32 9.39
C ASP A 102 -20.10 -24.11 8.34
N TYR A 103 -20.37 -25.42 8.23
CA TYR A 103 -19.69 -26.28 7.26
C TYR A 103 -19.95 -25.90 5.80
N ALA A 104 -21.09 -25.26 5.48
CA ALA A 104 -21.37 -24.76 4.13
C ALA A 104 -20.47 -23.58 3.81
N GLN A 105 -20.29 -22.63 4.75
CA GLN A 105 -19.38 -21.50 4.58
C GLN A 105 -17.91 -21.97 4.48
N MET A 106 -17.50 -22.91 5.32
CA MET A 106 -16.16 -23.51 5.20
C MET A 106 -15.94 -24.14 3.82
N THR A 107 -16.93 -24.86 3.30
CA THR A 107 -16.84 -25.47 1.96
C THR A 107 -16.76 -24.39 0.86
N LYS A 108 -17.59 -23.34 0.94
CA LYS A 108 -17.52 -22.19 0.02
C LYS A 108 -16.16 -21.51 0.08
N ALA A 109 -15.61 -21.28 1.26
CA ALA A 109 -14.31 -20.68 1.46
C ALA A 109 -13.19 -21.52 0.83
N VAL A 110 -13.21 -22.84 1.03
CA VAL A 110 -12.26 -23.79 0.39
C VAL A 110 -12.36 -23.76 -1.12
N VAL A 111 -13.58 -23.83 -1.68
CA VAL A 111 -13.79 -23.72 -3.14
C VAL A 111 -13.27 -22.38 -3.67
N SER A 112 -13.54 -21.29 -2.98
CA SER A 112 -13.06 -19.95 -3.33
C SER A 112 -11.53 -19.88 -3.28
N LEU A 113 -10.92 -20.45 -2.25
CA LEU A 113 -9.47 -20.49 -2.07
C LEU A 113 -8.78 -21.24 -3.22
N ILE A 114 -9.33 -22.39 -3.62
CA ILE A 114 -8.83 -23.17 -4.77
C ILE A 114 -9.04 -22.38 -6.08
N GLY A 115 -10.18 -21.73 -6.23
CA GLY A 115 -10.48 -20.92 -7.40
C GLY A 115 -9.53 -19.73 -7.56
N TYR A 116 -9.32 -18.95 -6.49
CA TYR A 116 -8.38 -17.83 -6.50
C TYR A 116 -6.93 -18.29 -6.66
N TYR A 117 -6.53 -19.38 -6.00
CA TYR A 117 -5.21 -19.98 -6.24
C TYR A 117 -5.01 -20.35 -7.71
N GLY A 118 -6.03 -21.01 -8.30
CA GLY A 118 -6.04 -21.34 -9.70
C GLY A 118 -5.94 -20.11 -10.62
N LEU A 119 -6.47 -18.95 -10.21
CA LEU A 119 -6.35 -17.70 -10.96
C LEU A 119 -4.98 -17.04 -10.76
N PHE A 120 -4.54 -16.88 -9.52
CA PHE A 120 -3.29 -16.16 -9.22
C PHE A 120 -2.06 -16.90 -9.73
N LEU A 121 -2.03 -18.23 -9.65
CA LEU A 121 -0.89 -19.02 -10.10
C LEU A 121 -0.54 -18.76 -11.58
N PRO A 122 -1.44 -18.89 -12.56
CA PRO A 122 -1.14 -18.57 -13.95
C PRO A 122 -0.87 -17.08 -14.17
N CYS A 123 -1.57 -16.18 -13.48
CA CYS A 123 -1.32 -14.74 -13.62
C CYS A 123 0.10 -14.38 -13.17
N ILE A 124 0.53 -14.84 -11.98
CA ILE A 124 1.88 -14.60 -11.46
C ILE A 124 2.92 -15.26 -12.38
N LYS A 125 2.64 -16.48 -12.88
CA LYS A 125 3.49 -17.17 -13.84
C LYS A 125 3.68 -16.37 -15.12
N LEU A 126 2.60 -15.84 -15.69
CA LEU A 126 2.64 -15.00 -16.90
C LEU A 126 3.39 -13.69 -16.63
N CYS A 127 3.14 -13.03 -15.51
CA CYS A 127 3.88 -11.83 -15.09
C CYS A 127 5.38 -12.13 -14.94
N TYR A 128 5.74 -13.24 -14.27
CA TYR A 128 7.13 -13.65 -14.12
C TYR A 128 7.79 -13.91 -15.47
N LEU A 129 7.11 -14.62 -16.37
CA LEU A 129 7.62 -14.89 -17.73
C LEU A 129 7.77 -13.60 -18.55
N ALA A 130 6.80 -12.70 -18.47
CA ALA A 130 6.88 -11.39 -19.11
C ALA A 130 8.07 -10.57 -18.58
N MET A 131 8.32 -10.61 -17.28
CA MET A 131 9.45 -9.92 -16.65
C MET A 131 10.80 -10.61 -16.90
N SER A 132 10.82 -11.95 -17.00
CA SER A 132 12.06 -12.75 -17.16
C SER A 132 12.51 -12.87 -18.62
N ARG A 133 11.61 -12.78 -19.59
CA ARG A 133 11.98 -12.74 -21.00
C ARG A 133 12.67 -11.42 -21.32
N LYS A 134 13.99 -11.44 -21.38
CA LYS A 134 14.84 -10.29 -21.75
C LYS A 134 14.38 -9.57 -23.03
N ASN A 135 13.58 -10.21 -23.88
CA ASN A 135 13.20 -9.75 -25.20
C ASN A 135 11.71 -9.36 -25.37
N VAL A 136 10.83 -9.60 -24.38
CA VAL A 136 9.41 -9.19 -24.51
C VAL A 136 9.28 -7.66 -24.50
N PHE A 137 10.15 -6.99 -23.77
CA PHE A 137 10.22 -5.54 -23.74
C PHE A 137 11.39 -4.96 -24.56
N ALA A 138 12.31 -5.82 -25.04
CA ALA A 138 13.46 -5.44 -25.86
C ALA A 138 13.13 -5.49 -27.37
N ARG A 139 11.89 -5.28 -27.78
CA ARG A 139 11.62 -4.87 -29.15
C ARG A 139 12.41 -3.60 -29.37
N ALA A 140 13.30 -3.60 -30.39
CA ALA A 140 14.10 -2.42 -30.69
C ALA A 140 13.17 -1.20 -30.76
N GLU A 141 13.15 -0.44 -29.66
CA GLU A 141 12.30 0.75 -29.61
C GLU A 141 12.86 1.69 -30.66
N LYS A 142 12.02 2.05 -31.63
CA LYS A 142 12.34 3.11 -32.58
C LYS A 142 12.83 4.33 -31.80
N ALA A 143 13.75 5.09 -32.37
CA ALA A 143 14.23 6.34 -31.76
C ALA A 143 13.04 7.19 -31.27
N PRO A 144 13.14 7.87 -30.12
CA PRO A 144 12.04 8.67 -29.60
C PRO A 144 11.62 9.69 -30.62
N SER A 145 10.37 9.63 -31.08
CA SER A 145 9.77 10.63 -31.93
C SER A 145 9.02 11.63 -31.06
N GLY A 146 9.34 12.90 -31.20
CA GLY A 146 8.76 13.98 -30.40
C GLY A 146 9.63 14.46 -29.22
N TRP A 147 9.54 15.76 -28.96
CA TRP A 147 10.38 16.44 -27.97
C TRP A 147 10.20 15.93 -26.53
N ILE A 148 8.95 15.60 -26.13
CA ILE A 148 8.67 15.05 -24.79
C ILE A 148 9.36 13.69 -24.62
N ALA A 149 9.27 12.80 -25.61
CA ALA A 149 9.89 11.48 -25.57
C ALA A 149 11.43 11.61 -25.52
N MET A 150 12.01 12.55 -26.23
CA MET A 150 13.44 12.85 -26.18
C MET A 150 13.86 13.39 -24.81
N LEU A 151 13.05 14.27 -24.20
CA LEU A 151 13.31 14.84 -22.87
C LEU A 151 13.22 13.76 -21.78
N MET A 152 12.18 12.93 -21.83
CA MET A 152 12.03 11.74 -20.95
C MET A 152 13.21 10.76 -21.11
N ASP A 153 13.78 10.67 -22.30
CA ASP A 153 14.93 9.80 -22.53
C ASP A 153 16.24 10.38 -21.98
N ARG A 154 16.45 11.70 -22.12
CA ARG A 154 17.67 12.36 -21.63
C ARG A 154 17.68 12.59 -20.12
N ARG A 155 16.56 13.07 -19.56
CA ARG A 155 16.44 13.45 -18.13
C ARG A 155 15.12 12.93 -17.53
N PRO A 156 14.94 11.61 -17.38
CA PRO A 156 13.65 10.99 -17.05
C PRO A 156 13.05 11.51 -15.73
N PHE A 157 13.87 11.71 -14.70
CA PHE A 157 13.40 12.25 -13.42
C PHE A 157 12.88 13.68 -13.57
N LEU A 158 13.71 14.58 -14.13
CA LEU A 158 13.36 16.00 -14.25
C LEU A 158 12.14 16.20 -15.14
N SER A 159 12.07 15.45 -16.25
CA SER A 159 10.94 15.54 -17.17
C SER A 159 9.64 15.08 -16.54
N ALA A 160 9.64 13.92 -15.86
CA ALA A 160 8.46 13.42 -15.14
C ALA A 160 8.06 14.39 -14.03
N PHE A 161 9.01 14.90 -13.27
CA PHE A 161 8.77 15.84 -12.18
C PHE A 161 8.08 17.12 -12.67
N VAL A 162 8.63 17.76 -13.71
CA VAL A 162 8.05 18.99 -14.28
C VAL A 162 6.67 18.73 -14.88
N ILE A 163 6.48 17.60 -15.59
CA ILE A 163 5.17 17.25 -16.15
C ILE A 163 4.13 17.08 -15.04
N LEU A 164 4.47 16.38 -13.94
CA LEU A 164 3.56 16.22 -12.81
C LEU A 164 3.23 17.56 -12.15
N LEU A 165 4.23 18.40 -11.92
CA LEU A 165 4.00 19.72 -11.35
C LEU A 165 3.06 20.58 -12.22
N LEU A 166 3.27 20.59 -13.53
CA LEU A 166 2.42 21.36 -14.44
C LEU A 166 1.01 20.76 -14.54
N ALA A 167 0.89 19.44 -14.61
CA ALA A 167 -0.42 18.78 -14.68
C ALA A 167 -1.25 18.97 -13.39
N TRP A 168 -0.61 19.06 -12.25
CA TRP A 168 -1.28 19.23 -10.95
C TRP A 168 -1.44 20.68 -10.53
N LEU A 169 -0.80 21.64 -11.22
CA LEU A 169 -0.86 23.07 -10.89
C LEU A 169 -2.30 23.61 -10.79
N PRO A 170 -3.24 23.24 -11.68
CA PRO A 170 -4.64 23.66 -11.54
C PRO A 170 -5.26 23.27 -10.20
N TYR A 171 -4.93 22.08 -9.67
CA TYR A 171 -5.41 21.62 -8.37
C TYR A 171 -4.78 22.40 -7.22
N LEU A 172 -3.49 22.71 -7.29
CA LEU A 172 -2.80 23.51 -6.27
C LEU A 172 -3.40 24.92 -6.17
N ILE A 173 -3.77 25.51 -7.31
CA ILE A 173 -4.41 26.83 -7.35
C ILE A 173 -5.87 26.76 -6.88
N ALA A 174 -6.63 25.79 -7.40
CA ALA A 174 -8.07 25.68 -7.10
C ALA A 174 -8.35 25.36 -5.63
N TYR A 175 -7.47 24.60 -4.99
CA TYR A 175 -7.61 24.21 -3.58
C TYR A 175 -6.77 25.07 -2.62
N TYR A 176 -6.36 26.27 -3.03
CA TYR A 176 -5.65 27.19 -2.13
C TYR A 176 -6.46 27.44 -0.83
N PRO A 177 -5.86 27.38 0.36
CA PRO A 177 -4.45 27.15 0.69
C PRO A 177 -4.09 25.66 0.85
N GLY A 178 -5.00 24.73 0.64
CA GLY A 178 -4.89 23.28 0.77
C GLY A 178 -6.22 22.66 1.21
N ILE A 179 -6.36 21.34 1.08
CA ILE A 179 -7.57 20.63 1.51
C ILE A 179 -7.40 20.23 2.97
N PHE A 180 -8.24 20.74 3.84
CA PHE A 180 -8.28 20.41 5.25
C PHE A 180 -8.95 19.05 5.50
N MET A 181 -8.43 18.32 6.48
CA MET A 181 -9.07 17.15 7.09
C MET A 181 -9.33 17.42 8.58
N GLY A 182 -10.13 16.59 9.22
CA GLY A 182 -10.38 16.67 10.65
C GLY A 182 -9.08 16.67 11.49
N ASP A 183 -8.12 15.82 11.10
CA ASP A 183 -6.82 15.71 11.76
C ASP A 183 -5.94 16.95 11.60
N THR A 184 -6.12 17.74 10.52
CA THR A 184 -5.30 18.91 10.22
C THR A 184 -5.41 19.99 11.29
N GLY A 185 -6.65 20.33 11.66
CA GLY A 185 -6.92 21.32 12.71
C GLY A 185 -6.39 20.87 14.07
N ALA A 186 -6.57 19.60 14.43
CA ALA A 186 -6.06 19.03 15.70
C ALA A 186 -4.53 19.13 15.76
N GLN A 187 -3.80 18.82 14.69
CA GLN A 187 -2.34 18.90 14.68
C GLN A 187 -1.81 20.33 14.71
N ILE A 188 -2.47 21.28 14.02
CA ILE A 188 -2.11 22.69 14.11
C ILE A 188 -2.31 23.19 15.55
N SER A 189 -3.48 22.92 16.16
CA SER A 189 -3.75 23.28 17.56
C SER A 189 -2.74 22.66 18.51
N GLN A 190 -2.39 21.40 18.32
CA GLN A 190 -1.38 20.68 19.10
C GLN A 190 -0.01 21.36 19.02
N PHE A 191 0.44 21.76 17.82
CA PHE A 191 1.73 22.46 17.66
C PHE A 191 1.76 23.80 18.41
N PHE A 192 0.64 24.54 18.41
CA PHE A 192 0.50 25.79 19.15
C PHE A 192 0.10 25.64 20.60
N GLN A 193 0.09 24.42 21.13
CA GLN A 193 -0.29 24.08 22.50
C GLN A 193 -1.70 24.58 22.86
N LEU A 194 -2.62 24.50 21.91
CA LEU A 194 -4.02 24.84 22.10
C LEU A 194 -4.85 23.58 22.40
N PRO A 195 -5.92 23.70 23.20
CA PRO A 195 -6.85 22.61 23.42
C PRO A 195 -7.36 22.03 22.09
N ASN A 196 -7.39 20.70 21.97
CA ASN A 196 -7.79 20.01 20.76
C ASN A 196 -8.52 18.70 21.11
N GLY A 197 -9.28 18.15 20.13
CA GLY A 197 -10.06 16.93 20.36
C GLY A 197 -9.21 15.71 20.75
N THR A 198 -7.94 15.68 20.39
CA THR A 198 -7.04 14.58 20.72
C THR A 198 -6.64 14.59 22.22
N SER A 199 -6.45 15.75 22.83
CA SER A 199 -6.16 15.87 24.26
C SER A 199 -7.35 15.38 25.10
N ASN A 200 -8.58 15.70 24.71
CA ASN A 200 -9.80 15.21 25.39
C ASN A 200 -9.94 13.68 25.27
N TYR A 201 -9.63 13.11 24.11
CA TYR A 201 -9.72 11.68 23.87
C TYR A 201 -8.72 10.85 24.68
N LEU A 202 -7.54 11.38 24.92
CA LEU A 202 -6.48 10.69 25.68
C LEU A 202 -6.63 10.85 27.19
N ASN A 203 -7.70 11.52 27.70
CA ASN A 203 -7.89 11.85 29.12
C ASN A 203 -6.61 12.40 29.76
N LEU A 204 -5.95 13.33 29.07
CA LEU A 204 -4.74 13.95 29.58
C LEU A 204 -5.11 14.77 30.81
N ILE A 205 -4.58 14.35 31.96
CA ILE A 205 -4.91 14.88 33.31
C ILE A 205 -4.32 16.27 33.52
N SER A 206 -3.44 16.73 32.61
CA SER A 206 -2.71 17.98 32.77
C SER A 206 -2.75 18.81 31.50
N ASP A 207 -3.12 20.08 31.64
CA ASP A 207 -3.07 21.09 30.56
C ASP A 207 -1.64 21.31 30.01
N SER A 208 -0.61 20.82 30.70
CA SER A 208 0.79 20.91 30.27
C SER A 208 1.20 19.89 29.20
N GLN A 209 0.40 18.85 28.95
CA GLN A 209 0.72 17.77 28.00
C GLN A 209 -0.13 17.85 26.73
N LEU A 210 -0.18 19.00 26.10
CA LEU A 210 -0.96 19.22 24.89
C LEU A 210 -0.34 18.57 23.66
N ILE A 211 0.96 18.25 23.67
CA ILE A 211 1.66 17.56 22.57
C ILE A 211 1.68 16.06 22.85
N ASN A 212 1.07 15.30 21.93
CA ASN A 212 1.00 13.85 22.02
C ASN A 212 1.28 13.20 20.65
N ASN A 213 1.63 11.92 20.65
CA ASN A 213 1.93 11.17 19.43
C ASN A 213 0.70 10.40 18.90
N HIS A 214 -0.51 10.88 19.15
CA HIS A 214 -1.71 10.37 18.44
C HIS A 214 -1.58 10.62 16.93
N HIS A 215 -1.28 11.87 16.57
CA HIS A 215 -0.78 12.18 15.24
C HIS A 215 0.75 12.20 15.26
N PRO A 216 1.42 11.69 14.19
CA PRO A 216 2.88 11.65 14.16
C PRO A 216 3.51 13.02 14.40
N VAL A 217 4.35 13.10 15.43
CA VAL A 217 4.95 14.38 15.87
C VAL A 217 5.75 15.04 14.76
N LEU A 218 6.49 14.26 13.96
CA LEU A 218 7.22 14.83 12.81
C LEU A 218 6.29 15.58 11.86
N HIS A 219 5.13 15.01 11.53
CA HIS A 219 4.16 15.65 10.65
C HIS A 219 3.57 16.91 11.29
N THR A 220 3.21 16.84 12.56
CA THR A 220 2.70 17.97 13.35
C THR A 220 3.71 19.13 13.38
N VAL A 221 4.99 18.83 13.60
CA VAL A 221 6.06 19.82 13.60
C VAL A 221 6.28 20.44 12.22
N LEU A 222 6.32 19.65 11.16
CA LEU A 222 6.48 20.17 9.78
C LEU A 222 5.34 21.12 9.41
N MET A 223 4.09 20.70 9.64
CA MET A 223 2.92 21.51 9.32
C MET A 223 2.81 22.74 10.21
N GLY A 224 2.99 22.57 11.53
CA GLY A 224 2.94 23.68 12.49
C GLY A 224 4.02 24.72 12.24
N THR A 225 5.24 24.29 11.86
CA THR A 225 6.32 25.21 11.48
C THR A 225 5.97 26.04 10.26
N ALA A 226 5.38 25.41 9.25
CA ALA A 226 4.94 26.14 8.05
C ALA A 226 3.85 27.17 8.40
N VAL A 227 2.87 26.79 9.23
CA VAL A 227 1.84 27.74 9.71
C VAL A 227 2.46 28.85 10.56
N LYS A 228 3.44 28.55 11.41
CA LYS A 228 4.17 29.56 12.19
C LYS A 228 4.90 30.57 11.30
N ILE A 229 5.53 30.12 10.21
CA ILE A 229 6.15 30.98 9.21
C ILE A 229 5.08 31.91 8.58
N GLY A 230 3.93 31.33 8.20
CA GLY A 230 2.82 32.13 7.67
C GLY A 230 2.32 33.21 8.62
N LYS A 231 2.19 32.87 9.91
CA LYS A 231 1.82 33.86 10.96
C LYS A 231 2.83 34.99 11.08
N ILE A 232 4.12 34.70 11.00
CA ILE A 232 5.18 35.73 11.02
C ILE A 232 5.05 36.69 9.82
N ILE A 233 4.62 36.17 8.67
CA ILE A 233 4.42 36.99 7.43
C ILE A 233 3.04 37.67 7.47
N GLY A 234 2.19 37.40 8.43
CA GLY A 234 0.85 37.98 8.57
C GLY A 234 -0.27 37.24 7.83
N SER A 235 -0.06 35.97 7.42
CA SER A 235 -1.08 35.19 6.71
C SER A 235 -1.03 33.70 7.10
N ASP A 236 -2.04 33.25 7.85
CA ASP A 236 -2.21 31.83 8.20
C ASP A 236 -2.39 30.97 6.94
N ASN A 237 -3.15 31.46 5.96
CA ASN A 237 -3.37 30.78 4.69
C ASN A 237 -2.06 30.57 3.92
N LEU A 238 -1.14 31.53 3.95
CA LEU A 238 0.18 31.36 3.34
C LEU A 238 0.97 30.25 4.03
N GLY A 239 0.92 30.15 5.35
CA GLY A 239 1.58 29.09 6.11
C GLY A 239 1.05 27.70 5.74
N ILE A 240 -0.26 27.55 5.64
CA ILE A 240 -0.93 26.33 5.20
C ILE A 240 -0.52 25.98 3.76
N PHE A 241 -0.51 26.96 2.89
CA PHE A 241 -0.11 26.80 1.49
C PHE A 241 1.36 26.36 1.34
N LEU A 242 2.26 26.90 2.16
CA LEU A 242 3.66 26.47 2.18
C LEU A 242 3.79 24.97 2.51
N TYR A 243 2.98 24.49 3.46
CA TYR A 243 2.95 23.07 3.77
C TYR A 243 2.34 22.23 2.62
N ALA A 244 1.25 22.70 2.02
CA ALA A 244 0.67 22.06 0.83
C ALA A 244 1.69 21.97 -0.32
N CYS A 245 2.47 23.03 -0.56
CA CYS A 245 3.56 23.02 -1.53
C CYS A 245 4.63 21.97 -1.19
N LEU A 246 5.03 21.86 0.08
CA LEU A 246 5.99 20.83 0.50
C LEU A 246 5.51 19.43 0.12
N GLN A 247 4.26 19.08 0.45
CA GLN A 247 3.66 17.78 0.10
C GLN A 247 3.59 17.57 -1.41
N TYR A 248 3.14 18.59 -2.14
CA TYR A 248 3.03 18.60 -3.59
C TYR A 248 4.36 18.29 -4.27
N PHE A 249 5.44 18.98 -3.86
CA PHE A 249 6.78 18.74 -4.40
C PHE A 249 7.32 17.36 -4.00
N CYS A 250 7.14 16.94 -2.75
CA CYS A 250 7.59 15.64 -2.27
C CYS A 250 6.92 14.48 -3.03
N MET A 251 5.60 14.54 -3.22
CA MET A 251 4.86 13.51 -3.94
C MET A 251 5.23 13.45 -5.41
N ALA A 252 5.32 14.62 -6.07
CA ALA A 252 5.76 14.69 -7.46
C ALA A 252 7.19 14.15 -7.63
N ALA A 253 8.10 14.45 -6.71
CA ALA A 253 9.47 13.94 -6.72
C ALA A 253 9.53 12.43 -6.52
N ALA A 254 8.75 11.88 -5.58
CA ALA A 254 8.70 10.44 -5.33
C ALA A 254 8.19 9.68 -6.56
N LEU A 255 7.11 10.13 -7.18
CA LEU A 255 6.55 9.52 -8.40
C LEU A 255 7.50 9.67 -9.59
N ALA A 256 8.10 10.84 -9.79
CA ALA A 256 9.10 11.05 -10.83
C ALA A 256 10.32 10.15 -10.66
N TYR A 257 10.74 9.93 -9.41
CA TYR A 257 11.82 9.00 -9.10
C TYR A 257 11.44 7.55 -9.46
N GLY A 258 10.21 7.13 -9.15
CA GLY A 258 9.67 5.84 -9.58
C GLY A 258 9.66 5.68 -11.09
N ILE A 259 9.11 6.66 -11.82
CA ILE A 259 9.06 6.65 -13.29
C ILE A 259 10.47 6.61 -13.88
N SER A 260 11.41 7.38 -13.34
CA SER A 260 12.81 7.36 -13.79
C SER A 260 13.49 6.01 -13.55
N TYR A 261 13.10 5.32 -12.48
CA TYR A 261 13.61 3.99 -12.15
C TYR A 261 13.08 2.91 -13.10
N LEU A 262 11.82 3.05 -13.59
CA LEU A 262 11.28 2.15 -14.62
C LEU A 262 12.16 2.14 -15.89
N LYS A 263 12.73 3.30 -16.26
CA LYS A 263 13.70 3.36 -17.36
C LYS A 263 14.97 2.56 -17.04
N LYS A 264 15.50 2.66 -15.82
CA LYS A 264 16.67 1.85 -15.38
C LYS A 264 16.36 0.36 -15.40
N LEU A 265 15.09 -0.02 -15.15
CA LEU A 265 14.59 -1.38 -15.28
C LEU A 265 14.39 -1.82 -16.74
N ARG A 266 14.65 -0.97 -17.72
CA ARG A 266 14.42 -1.19 -19.16
C ARG A 266 12.97 -1.51 -19.50
N MET A 267 12.03 -0.91 -18.76
CA MET A 267 10.62 -1.01 -19.08
C MET A 267 10.31 -0.25 -20.38
N PRO A 268 9.37 -0.73 -21.21
CA PRO A 268 9.06 -0.09 -22.47
C PRO A 268 8.52 1.34 -22.27
N ARG A 269 8.76 2.23 -23.22
CA ARG A 269 8.36 3.64 -23.15
C ARG A 269 6.86 3.83 -23.00
N TRP A 270 6.06 2.99 -23.69
CA TRP A 270 4.61 3.06 -23.55
C TRP A 270 4.16 2.81 -22.10
N PHE A 271 4.82 1.90 -21.38
CA PHE A 271 4.51 1.63 -19.99
C PHE A 271 4.94 2.80 -19.08
N GLN A 272 6.15 3.35 -19.28
CA GLN A 272 6.61 4.55 -18.56
C GLN A 272 5.68 5.75 -18.81
N GLY A 273 5.29 5.96 -20.08
CA GLY A 273 4.34 7.00 -20.47
C GLY A 273 2.94 6.77 -19.91
N GLY A 274 2.48 5.52 -19.88
CA GLY A 274 1.19 5.14 -19.28
C GLY A 274 1.14 5.43 -17.78
N ILE A 275 2.20 5.08 -17.03
CA ILE A 275 2.29 5.40 -15.60
C ILE A 275 2.36 6.92 -15.38
N LEU A 276 3.15 7.64 -16.19
CA LEU A 276 3.20 9.10 -16.13
C LEU A 276 1.84 9.72 -16.44
N ALA A 277 1.16 9.28 -17.48
CA ALA A 277 -0.17 9.78 -17.85
C ALA A 277 -1.20 9.48 -16.75
N MET A 278 -1.18 8.27 -16.20
CA MET A 278 -2.06 7.88 -15.09
C MET A 278 -1.84 8.79 -13.89
N THR A 279 -0.59 8.97 -13.46
CA THR A 279 -0.28 9.80 -12.28
C THR A 279 -0.51 11.28 -12.51
N ALA A 280 -0.35 11.76 -13.75
CA ALA A 280 -0.59 13.16 -14.11
C ALA A 280 -2.07 13.51 -14.23
N LEU A 281 -2.89 12.59 -14.82
CA LEU A 281 -4.26 12.89 -15.22
C LEU A 281 -5.33 12.34 -14.27
N TYR A 282 -5.04 11.28 -13.51
CA TYR A 282 -6.03 10.71 -12.60
C TYR A 282 -6.17 11.60 -11.35
N PRO A 283 -7.38 12.15 -11.09
CA PRO A 283 -7.59 13.23 -10.10
C PRO A 283 -7.21 12.90 -8.67
N VAL A 284 -7.09 11.62 -8.34
CA VAL A 284 -6.70 11.17 -7.00
C VAL A 284 -5.30 11.67 -6.63
N PHE A 285 -4.34 11.60 -7.55
CA PHE A 285 -2.96 12.04 -7.26
C PHE A 285 -2.84 13.53 -6.93
N PRO A 286 -3.31 14.47 -7.78
CA PRO A 286 -3.22 15.88 -7.45
C PRO A 286 -4.05 16.27 -6.22
N ARG A 287 -5.20 15.62 -5.97
CA ARG A 287 -5.98 15.89 -4.75
C ARG A 287 -5.21 15.49 -3.50
N TYR A 288 -4.59 14.31 -3.49
CA TYR A 288 -3.75 13.89 -2.37
C TYR A 288 -2.49 14.75 -2.22
N ALA A 289 -1.93 15.27 -3.31
CA ALA A 289 -0.77 16.15 -3.26
C ALA A 289 -1.04 17.47 -2.50
N VAL A 290 -2.29 17.98 -2.53
CA VAL A 290 -2.71 19.21 -1.83
C VAL A 290 -3.56 18.94 -0.57
N LEU A 291 -3.81 17.68 -0.24
CA LEU A 291 -4.51 17.26 0.96
C LEU A 291 -3.56 17.30 2.16
N LEU A 292 -3.89 18.08 3.19
CA LEU A 292 -3.04 18.29 4.37
C LEU A 292 -3.08 17.04 5.28
N SER A 293 -2.47 15.96 4.81
CA SER A 293 -2.46 14.66 5.47
C SER A 293 -1.05 14.09 5.59
N LYS A 294 -0.79 13.45 6.73
CA LYS A 294 0.43 12.66 6.96
C LYS A 294 0.64 11.56 5.90
N ASP A 295 -0.46 11.07 5.32
CA ASP A 295 -0.44 9.92 4.40
C ASP A 295 0.25 10.23 3.06
N THR A 296 0.21 11.49 2.60
CA THR A 296 0.87 11.92 1.37
C THR A 296 2.40 11.84 1.49
N LEU A 297 2.97 12.36 2.57
CA LEU A 297 4.42 12.27 2.81
C LEU A 297 4.84 10.84 3.12
N PHE A 298 4.05 10.12 3.92
CA PHE A 298 4.28 8.71 4.23
C PHE A 298 4.34 7.86 2.96
N SER A 299 3.33 7.94 2.09
CA SER A 299 3.27 7.18 0.83
C SER A 299 4.44 7.53 -0.10
N SER A 300 4.85 8.80 -0.12
CA SER A 300 6.02 9.25 -0.88
C SER A 300 7.31 8.60 -0.36
N CYS A 301 7.49 8.53 0.96
CA CYS A 301 8.62 7.86 1.59
C CYS A 301 8.59 6.35 1.33
N VAL A 302 7.42 5.71 1.45
CA VAL A 302 7.25 4.27 1.18
C VAL A 302 7.63 3.94 -0.26
N LEU A 303 7.14 4.71 -1.24
CA LEU A 303 7.47 4.48 -2.65
C LEU A 303 8.99 4.54 -2.91
N VAL A 304 9.67 5.55 -2.36
CA VAL A 304 11.13 5.68 -2.52
C VAL A 304 11.85 4.56 -1.77
N PHE A 305 11.38 4.19 -0.58
CA PHE A 305 11.91 3.06 0.19
C PHE A 305 11.80 1.74 -0.57
N GLU A 306 10.65 1.42 -1.16
CA GLU A 306 10.44 0.21 -1.97
C GLU A 306 11.37 0.17 -3.18
N ILE A 307 11.59 1.31 -3.86
CA ILE A 307 12.56 1.39 -4.95
C ILE A 307 13.97 1.04 -4.45
N PHE A 308 14.36 1.48 -3.26
CA PHE A 308 15.64 1.08 -2.67
C PHE A 308 15.69 -0.40 -2.34
N LEU A 309 14.62 -1.01 -1.83
CA LEU A 309 14.56 -2.46 -1.63
C LEU A 309 14.75 -3.22 -2.95
N ILE A 310 14.08 -2.78 -4.02
CA ILE A 310 14.26 -3.38 -5.36
C ILE A 310 15.72 -3.22 -5.84
N LYS A 311 16.34 -2.05 -5.64
CA LYS A 311 17.74 -1.83 -5.96
C LYS A 311 18.67 -2.76 -5.19
N LEU A 312 18.42 -2.96 -3.89
CA LEU A 312 19.19 -3.88 -3.06
C LEU A 312 19.11 -5.33 -3.56
N VAL A 313 17.99 -5.74 -4.15
CA VAL A 313 17.86 -7.09 -4.73
C VAL A 313 18.54 -7.20 -6.08
N ARG A 314 18.48 -6.16 -6.92
CA ARG A 314 18.89 -6.20 -8.32
C ARG A 314 20.32 -5.72 -8.58
N GLU A 315 20.80 -4.78 -7.78
CA GLU A 315 22.12 -4.19 -7.97
C GLU A 315 23.17 -4.98 -7.21
N GLU A 316 24.30 -5.25 -7.83
CA GLU A 316 25.41 -6.02 -7.21
C GLU A 316 26.23 -5.15 -6.25
N GLU A 317 26.24 -3.83 -6.43
CA GLU A 317 27.02 -2.90 -5.64
C GLU A 317 26.28 -2.33 -4.43
N ALA A 318 27.05 -2.04 -3.38
CA ALA A 318 26.53 -1.35 -2.20
C ALA A 318 26.12 0.09 -2.55
N PRO A 319 25.06 0.65 -1.94
CA PRO A 319 24.61 2.01 -2.23
C PRO A 319 25.73 3.03 -1.96
N GLY A 320 25.97 3.92 -2.93
CA GLY A 320 26.89 5.05 -2.76
C GLY A 320 26.42 6.01 -1.66
N LYS A 321 27.26 6.93 -1.20
CA LYS A 321 26.97 7.82 -0.06
C LYS A 321 25.62 8.54 -0.20
N LYS A 322 25.33 9.15 -1.35
CA LYS A 322 24.04 9.86 -1.60
C LYS A 322 22.82 8.94 -1.49
N ASN A 323 22.90 7.75 -2.10
CA ASN A 323 21.82 6.77 -2.04
C ASN A 323 21.66 6.19 -0.63
N ALA A 324 22.75 6.02 0.12
CA ALA A 324 22.69 5.56 1.51
C ALA A 324 22.01 6.58 2.42
N VAL A 325 22.32 7.86 2.28
CA VAL A 325 21.65 8.94 3.02
C VAL A 325 20.16 9.01 2.65
N LEU A 326 19.83 9.01 1.36
CA LEU A 326 18.43 9.04 0.92
C LEU A 326 17.66 7.82 1.42
N PHE A 327 18.26 6.64 1.39
CA PHE A 327 17.66 5.41 1.92
C PHE A 327 17.42 5.50 3.43
N LEU A 328 18.39 6.02 4.19
CA LEU A 328 18.24 6.26 5.63
C LEU A 328 17.10 7.25 5.91
N LEU A 329 17.06 8.38 5.19
CA LEU A 329 16.02 9.40 5.35
C LEU A 329 14.63 8.86 5.00
N THR A 330 14.51 8.02 3.97
CA THR A 330 13.21 7.40 3.64
C THR A 330 12.77 6.38 4.67
N MET A 331 13.67 5.58 5.25
CA MET A 331 13.35 4.69 6.38
C MET A 331 12.86 5.48 7.60
N LEU A 332 13.57 6.56 7.96
CA LEU A 332 13.15 7.45 9.04
C LEU A 332 11.80 8.10 8.74
N GLY A 333 11.60 8.60 7.51
CA GLY A 333 10.32 9.15 7.08
C GLY A 333 9.17 8.12 7.21
N VAL A 334 9.39 6.88 6.78
CA VAL A 334 8.40 5.80 6.94
C VAL A 334 8.08 5.55 8.41
N MET A 335 9.07 5.47 9.29
CA MET A 335 8.86 5.19 10.72
C MET A 335 8.28 6.38 11.49
N MET A 336 8.67 7.62 11.15
CA MET A 336 8.29 8.82 11.91
C MET A 336 6.98 9.46 11.42
N LEU A 337 6.54 9.18 10.17
CA LEU A 337 5.29 9.72 9.62
C LEU A 337 4.07 8.83 9.89
N ARG A 338 4.27 7.58 10.30
CA ARG A 338 3.20 6.69 10.76
C ARG A 338 3.70 5.75 11.84
N GLN A 339 2.89 5.52 12.88
CA GLN A 339 3.24 4.62 13.98
C GLN A 339 3.53 3.18 13.50
N ASN A 340 2.77 2.71 12.50
CA ASN A 340 2.97 1.38 11.91
C ASN A 340 4.18 1.31 10.95
N GLY A 341 4.84 2.42 10.66
CA GLY A 341 5.99 2.48 9.75
C GLY A 341 7.20 1.68 10.23
N LEU A 342 7.39 1.54 11.55
CA LEU A 342 8.42 0.68 12.11
C LEU A 342 8.26 -0.77 11.63
N TYR A 343 7.03 -1.29 11.61
CA TYR A 343 6.76 -2.65 11.16
C TYR A 343 7.05 -2.83 9.66
N VAL A 344 6.77 -1.82 8.83
CA VAL A 344 7.11 -1.84 7.40
C VAL A 344 8.61 -2.02 7.22
N VAL A 345 9.42 -1.28 7.98
CA VAL A 345 10.89 -1.38 7.94
C VAL A 345 11.37 -2.73 8.49
N LEU A 346 10.81 -3.21 9.61
CA LEU A 346 11.18 -4.51 10.19
C LEU A 346 10.82 -5.68 9.28
N PHE A 347 9.63 -5.71 8.69
CA PHE A 347 9.21 -6.75 7.77
C PHE A 347 9.98 -6.74 6.43
N SER A 348 10.70 -5.67 6.11
CA SER A 348 11.58 -5.61 4.95
C SER A 348 12.99 -6.17 5.21
N LEU A 349 13.38 -6.44 6.46
CA LEU A 349 14.70 -6.98 6.81
C LEU A 349 15.09 -8.28 6.08
N PRO A 350 14.18 -9.21 5.76
CA PRO A 350 14.53 -10.39 4.98
C PRO A 350 15.20 -10.08 3.63
N VAL A 351 15.02 -8.87 3.08
CA VAL A 351 15.70 -8.43 1.85
C VAL A 351 17.23 -8.48 1.99
N LEU A 352 17.76 -8.33 3.21
CA LEU A 352 19.19 -8.44 3.49
C LEU A 352 19.78 -9.80 3.08
N PHE A 353 18.99 -10.86 3.14
CA PHE A 353 19.43 -12.22 2.83
C PHE A 353 19.33 -12.57 1.34
N LEU A 354 18.66 -11.73 0.53
CA LEU A 354 18.50 -11.96 -0.91
C LEU A 354 19.76 -11.59 -1.71
N GLY A 355 20.68 -10.82 -1.14
CA GLY A 355 21.93 -10.42 -1.78
C GLY A 355 23.09 -11.37 -1.45
N LYS A 356 23.91 -11.73 -2.45
CA LYS A 356 25.07 -12.63 -2.28
C LYS A 356 26.30 -11.94 -1.70
N ASP A 357 26.47 -10.63 -1.90
CA ASP A 357 27.65 -9.88 -1.45
C ASP A 357 27.60 -9.56 0.05
N LYS A 358 28.58 -10.09 0.81
CA LYS A 358 28.71 -9.88 2.26
C LYS A 358 28.96 -8.41 2.63
N LYS A 359 29.77 -7.68 1.83
CA LYS A 359 30.12 -6.28 2.10
C LYS A 359 28.86 -5.38 1.96
N ARG A 360 28.09 -5.59 0.90
CA ARG A 360 26.83 -4.91 0.65
C ARG A 360 25.82 -5.20 1.77
N ARG A 361 25.64 -6.48 2.13
CA ARG A 361 24.74 -6.91 3.21
C ARG A 361 25.11 -6.22 4.53
N ARG A 362 26.39 -6.20 4.91
CA ARG A 362 26.85 -5.52 6.12
C ARG A 362 26.53 -4.02 6.11
N LYS A 363 26.84 -3.33 4.99
CA LYS A 363 26.53 -1.90 4.85
C LYS A 363 25.04 -1.61 4.94
N THR A 364 24.20 -2.41 4.27
CA THR A 364 22.74 -2.26 4.31
C THR A 364 22.19 -2.57 5.70
N ALA A 365 22.69 -3.63 6.37
CA ALA A 365 22.30 -3.94 7.75
C ALA A 365 22.66 -2.80 8.71
N MET A 366 23.83 -2.15 8.54
CA MET A 366 24.19 -0.97 9.32
C MET A 366 23.23 0.22 9.07
N LEU A 367 22.76 0.41 7.84
CA LEU A 367 21.76 1.46 7.55
C LEU A 367 20.41 1.16 8.24
N PHE A 368 19.93 -0.09 8.18
CA PHE A 368 18.73 -0.50 8.91
C PHE A 368 18.88 -0.34 10.42
N ALA A 369 19.98 -0.84 10.97
CA ALA A 369 20.27 -0.70 12.40
C ALA A 369 20.36 0.78 12.82
N GLY A 370 21.06 1.61 12.04
CA GLY A 370 21.15 3.06 12.27
C GLY A 370 19.79 3.74 12.22
N ALA A 371 18.94 3.40 11.25
CA ALA A 371 17.59 3.94 11.16
C ALA A 371 16.73 3.56 12.39
N ILE A 372 16.78 2.29 12.80
CA ILE A 372 16.05 1.78 13.97
C ILE A 372 16.54 2.44 15.26
N VAL A 373 17.87 2.56 15.45
CA VAL A 373 18.45 3.23 16.62
C VAL A 373 18.03 4.70 16.67
N LEU A 374 18.09 5.42 15.55
CA LEU A 374 17.63 6.81 15.49
C LEU A 374 16.15 6.95 15.80
N TYR A 375 15.31 6.03 15.31
CA TYR A 375 13.89 6.02 15.62
C TYR A 375 13.62 5.72 17.10
N ILE A 376 14.33 4.76 17.70
CA ILE A 376 14.24 4.46 19.14
C ILE A 376 14.69 5.68 19.96
N SER A 377 15.78 6.34 19.56
CA SER A 377 16.25 7.57 20.22
C SER A 377 15.20 8.70 20.09
N TYR A 378 14.56 8.84 18.94
CA TYR A 378 13.47 9.79 18.73
C TYR A 378 12.30 9.54 19.69
N THR A 379 11.87 8.29 19.87
CA THR A 379 10.71 7.98 20.73
C THR A 379 11.04 7.93 22.22
N ASN A 380 12.24 7.45 22.61
CA ASN A 380 12.56 7.20 24.02
C ASN A 380 13.45 8.28 24.66
N ILE A 381 14.07 9.14 23.87
CA ILE A 381 14.90 10.25 24.38
C ILE A 381 14.23 11.59 24.09
N LEU A 382 13.88 11.84 22.80
CA LEU A 382 13.36 13.14 22.40
C LEU A 382 11.93 13.38 22.93
N PHE A 383 11.06 12.36 22.93
CA PHE A 383 9.68 12.51 23.43
C PHE A 383 9.66 12.88 24.92
N PRO A 384 10.34 12.16 25.82
CA PRO A 384 10.40 12.57 27.22
C PRO A 384 11.06 13.94 27.44
N ALA A 385 12.11 14.25 26.65
CA ALA A 385 12.81 15.54 26.77
C ALA A 385 11.95 16.75 26.35
N LEU A 386 10.91 16.52 25.55
CA LEU A 386 9.99 17.54 25.06
C LEU A 386 8.57 17.41 25.64
N ASP A 387 8.40 16.62 26.69
CA ASP A 387 7.11 16.31 27.34
C ASP A 387 6.04 15.84 26.37
N ILE A 388 6.44 15.07 25.33
CA ILE A 388 5.53 14.51 24.35
C ILE A 388 4.93 13.22 24.88
N THR A 389 3.61 13.19 25.04
CA THR A 389 2.90 11.99 25.48
C THR A 389 2.87 10.92 24.38
N PRO A 390 3.29 9.67 24.64
CA PRO A 390 3.17 8.59 23.68
C PRO A 390 1.71 8.35 23.25
N GLY A 391 1.49 8.00 22.00
CA GLY A 391 0.17 7.61 21.48
C GLY A 391 -0.35 6.35 22.19
N SER A 392 -1.67 6.24 22.32
CA SER A 392 -2.30 5.09 22.97
C SER A 392 -2.11 3.81 22.14
N ARG A 393 -1.69 2.71 22.79
CA ARG A 393 -1.66 1.39 22.15
C ARG A 393 -3.06 0.92 21.68
N ARG A 394 -4.13 1.43 22.30
CA ARG A 394 -5.52 1.16 21.91
C ARG A 394 -5.83 1.64 20.51
N GLU A 395 -5.17 2.67 20.02
CA GLU A 395 -5.37 3.19 18.67
C GLU A 395 -4.88 2.24 17.58
N MET A 396 -3.79 1.53 17.82
CA MET A 396 -3.32 0.48 16.90
C MET A 396 -4.30 -0.70 16.82
N LEU A 397 -5.10 -0.88 17.86
CA LEU A 397 -6.08 -1.95 18.00
C LEU A 397 -7.53 -1.46 17.79
N SER A 398 -7.74 -0.18 17.49
CA SER A 398 -9.09 0.41 17.36
C SER A 398 -9.92 -0.32 16.31
N VAL A 399 -9.35 -0.60 15.14
CA VAL A 399 -10.05 -1.34 14.07
C VAL A 399 -10.33 -2.79 14.50
N PRO A 400 -9.35 -3.59 15.00
CA PRO A 400 -9.65 -4.91 15.54
C PRO A 400 -10.69 -4.92 16.67
N PHE A 401 -10.65 -3.94 17.57
CA PHE A 401 -11.63 -3.87 18.68
C PHE A 401 -13.03 -3.49 18.22
N GLN A 402 -13.17 -2.59 17.25
CA GLN A 402 -14.46 -2.28 16.63
C GLN A 402 -15.06 -3.47 15.88
N GLN A 403 -14.21 -4.41 15.46
CA GLN A 403 -14.64 -5.62 14.76
C GLN A 403 -15.01 -6.77 15.70
N THR A 404 -14.69 -6.68 16.98
CA THR A 404 -14.95 -7.70 18.00
C THR A 404 -16.02 -7.29 19.02
N SER A 405 -16.46 -6.05 19.00
CA SER A 405 -17.57 -5.52 19.79
C SER A 405 -18.88 -5.58 19.02
#